data_0ec8ec86d26c64e479dc9a807dcfdac4
#
_entry.id   0ec8ec86d26c64e479dc9a807dcfdac4
#
_cell.length_a   1.000
_cell.length_b   1.000
_cell.length_c   1.000
_cell.angle_alpha   90.00
_cell.angle_beta   90.00
_cell.angle_gamma   90.00
#
_symmetry.space_group_name_H-M   'P 1'
#
loop_
_entity.id
_entity.type
_entity.pdbx_description
1 polymer ?
#
loop_
_entity_poly.entity_id
_entity_poly.type
_entity_poly.pdbx_seq_one_letter_code
_entity_poly.pdbx_strand_id
1 'polypeptide(L)'
;MIRKLLDGLYTASGVAAGLCLIVILFLIVIQMLARWTGEVFPGAPDYAGYAMAAASFLAFANALNKGSHIRVSILLNALGERARFFMEVWCFGIGTAVAWYMTYYIWVMRGYAIRFNDVSQGQDATPMHIAQAPILIGSVILAIALTDNLITLLVTGKHRIVRDVTDTQAE
;
A
#
# COMPACT_ATOMS: atom_id res chain seq x y z
N MET A 1 17.71 -14.87 7.32
CA MET A 1 17.97 -14.11 6.08
C MET A 1 16.68 -13.63 5.41
N ILE A 2 15.68 -14.46 5.21
CA ILE A 2 14.39 -14.11 4.56
C ILE A 2 13.72 -12.90 5.26
N ARG A 3 13.72 -12.86 6.57
CA ARG A 3 13.07 -11.81 7.37
C ARG A 3 13.68 -10.41 7.16
N LYS A 4 15.03 -10.30 7.10
CA LYS A 4 15.70 -9.03 6.78
C LYS A 4 15.38 -8.53 5.36
N LEU A 5 15.15 -9.46 4.44
CA LEU A 5 14.81 -9.18 3.05
C LEU A 5 13.38 -8.63 2.95
N LEU A 6 12.42 -9.24 3.68
CA LEU A 6 11.04 -8.75 3.75
C LEU A 6 10.96 -7.36 4.41
N ASP A 7 11.67 -7.14 5.53
CA ASP A 7 11.71 -5.83 6.20
C ASP A 7 12.32 -4.77 5.29
N GLY A 8 13.37 -5.12 4.55
CA GLY A 8 13.97 -4.25 3.53
C GLY A 8 12.98 -3.90 2.42
N LEU A 9 12.22 -4.89 1.92
CA LEU A 9 11.20 -4.70 0.89
C LEU A 9 10.10 -3.74 1.36
N TYR A 10 9.59 -3.92 2.59
CA TYR A 10 8.55 -3.05 3.14
C TYR A 10 9.04 -1.63 3.38
N THR A 11 10.29 -1.47 3.84
CA THR A 11 10.90 -0.15 4.00
C THR A 11 11.13 0.52 2.64
N ALA A 12 11.62 -0.22 1.65
CA ALA A 12 11.83 0.29 0.30
C ALA A 12 10.52 0.73 -0.36
N SER A 13 9.43 -0.04 -0.18
CA SER A 13 8.11 0.37 -0.67
C SER A 13 7.59 1.63 0.01
N GLY A 14 7.85 1.81 1.31
CA GLY A 14 7.51 3.03 2.04
C GLY A 14 8.31 4.25 1.55
N VAL A 15 9.61 4.08 1.27
CA VAL A 15 10.45 5.14 0.67
C VAL A 15 9.94 5.50 -0.73
N ALA A 16 9.62 4.50 -1.56
CA ALA A 16 9.05 4.73 -2.89
C ALA A 16 7.71 5.49 -2.81
N ALA A 17 6.85 5.17 -1.83
CA ALA A 17 5.63 5.93 -1.58
C ALA A 17 5.93 7.40 -1.23
N GLY A 18 6.93 7.65 -0.37
CA GLY A 18 7.37 9.01 -0.04
C GLY A 18 7.88 9.78 -1.26
N LEU A 19 8.62 9.13 -2.15
CA LEU A 19 9.07 9.74 -3.42
C LEU A 19 7.88 10.10 -4.32
N CYS A 20 6.84 9.26 -4.40
CA CYS A 20 5.61 9.60 -5.12
C CYS A 20 4.94 10.86 -4.57
N LEU A 21 4.91 11.05 -3.24
CA LEU A 21 4.38 12.28 -2.63
C LEU A 21 5.20 13.52 -3.00
N ILE A 22 6.52 13.38 -3.07
CA ILE A 22 7.40 14.47 -3.54
C ILE A 22 7.11 14.81 -5.01
N VAL A 23 6.90 13.79 -5.85
CA VAL A 23 6.51 14.00 -7.26
C VAL A 23 5.19 14.75 -7.36
N ILE A 24 4.19 14.39 -6.55
CA ILE A 24 2.89 15.10 -6.51
C ILE A 24 3.11 16.57 -6.14
N LEU A 25 3.92 16.83 -5.11
CA LEU A 25 4.23 18.20 -4.70
C LEU A 25 4.85 19.01 -5.85
N PHE A 26 5.86 18.45 -6.54
CA PHE A 26 6.48 19.10 -7.69
C PHE A 26 5.50 19.36 -8.83
N LEU A 27 4.63 18.40 -9.15
CA LEU A 27 3.60 18.57 -10.18
C LEU A 27 2.65 19.73 -9.86
N ILE A 28 2.21 19.82 -8.60
CA ILE A 28 1.32 20.89 -8.14
C ILE A 28 2.04 22.25 -8.22
N VAL A 29 3.29 22.33 -7.75
CA VAL A 29 4.07 23.58 -7.78
C VAL A 29 4.32 24.04 -9.21
N ILE A 30 4.74 23.13 -10.10
CA ILE A 30 4.97 23.45 -11.53
C ILE A 30 3.66 23.94 -12.17
N GLN A 31 2.54 23.29 -11.88
CA GLN A 31 1.24 23.71 -12.42
C GLN A 31 0.81 25.11 -11.93
N MET A 32 1.10 25.44 -10.65
CA MET A 32 0.86 26.78 -10.13
C MET A 32 1.73 27.83 -10.82
N LEU A 33 3.02 27.54 -11.00
CA LEU A 33 3.96 28.45 -11.68
C LEU A 33 3.58 28.65 -13.15
N ALA A 34 3.23 27.58 -13.87
CA ALA A 34 2.78 27.64 -15.25
C ALA A 34 1.54 28.54 -15.38
N ARG A 35 0.59 28.46 -14.46
CA ARG A 35 -0.60 29.29 -14.43
C ARG A 35 -0.26 30.79 -14.27
N TRP A 36 0.78 31.12 -13.51
CA TRP A 36 1.21 32.53 -13.35
C TRP A 36 1.88 33.09 -14.60
N THR A 37 2.52 32.24 -15.39
CA THR A 37 3.14 32.66 -16.69
C THR A 37 2.15 32.62 -17.84
N GLY A 38 0.89 32.21 -17.63
CA GLY A 38 -0.12 32.06 -18.67
C GLY A 38 -0.01 30.77 -19.47
N GLU A 39 0.93 29.89 -19.10
CA GLU A 39 1.10 28.58 -19.69
C GLU A 39 0.20 27.55 -19.01
N VAL A 40 -0.19 26.49 -19.74
CA VAL A 40 -0.94 25.39 -19.22
C VAL A 40 -0.08 24.14 -19.31
N PHE A 41 0.11 23.44 -18.18
CA PHE A 41 0.73 22.12 -18.17
C PHE A 41 -0.37 21.05 -18.29
N PRO A 42 -0.63 20.52 -19.52
CA PRO A 42 -1.68 19.55 -19.73
C PRO A 42 -1.33 18.23 -19.01
N GLY A 43 -2.34 17.52 -18.52
CA GLY A 43 -2.16 16.21 -17.88
C GLY A 43 -1.62 16.20 -16.44
N ALA A 44 -1.19 17.35 -15.88
CA ALA A 44 -0.64 17.39 -14.52
C ALA A 44 -1.59 16.79 -13.45
N PRO A 45 -2.91 17.02 -13.47
CA PRO A 45 -3.84 16.38 -12.54
C PRO A 45 -3.88 14.86 -12.68
N ASP A 46 -3.78 14.33 -13.90
CA ASP A 46 -3.81 12.90 -14.18
C ASP A 46 -2.56 12.22 -13.63
N TYR A 47 -1.38 12.80 -13.88
CA TYR A 47 -0.11 12.31 -13.31
C TYR A 47 -0.08 12.37 -11.78
N ALA A 48 -0.62 13.43 -11.19
CA ALA A 48 -0.76 13.53 -9.74
C ALA A 48 -1.68 12.44 -9.18
N GLY A 49 -2.78 12.13 -9.89
CA GLY A 49 -3.68 11.03 -9.55
C GLY A 49 -2.99 9.65 -9.61
N TYR A 50 -2.20 9.38 -10.65
CA TYR A 50 -1.44 8.14 -10.77
C TYR A 50 -0.38 8.01 -9.67
N ALA A 51 0.34 9.09 -9.39
CA ALA A 51 1.32 9.12 -8.31
C ALA A 51 0.66 8.95 -6.93
N MET A 52 -0.54 9.50 -6.72
CA MET A 52 -1.31 9.32 -5.49
C MET A 52 -1.74 7.86 -5.29
N ALA A 53 -2.24 7.22 -6.34
CA ALA A 53 -2.60 5.81 -6.30
C ALA A 53 -1.36 4.94 -6.02
N ALA A 54 -0.23 5.20 -6.70
CA ALA A 54 1.03 4.53 -6.47
C ALA A 54 1.52 4.70 -5.02
N ALA A 55 1.52 5.93 -4.50
CA ALA A 55 1.92 6.23 -3.13
C ALA A 55 1.08 5.44 -2.11
N SER A 56 -0.24 5.41 -2.29
CA SER A 56 -1.16 4.71 -1.39
C SER A 56 -0.87 3.22 -1.33
N PHE A 57 -0.80 2.56 -2.49
CA PHE A 57 -0.58 1.11 -2.53
C PHE A 57 0.81 0.69 -2.06
N LEU A 58 1.85 1.47 -2.37
CA LEU A 58 3.22 1.21 -1.91
C LEU A 58 3.38 1.46 -0.41
N ALA A 59 2.63 2.42 0.17
CA ALA A 59 2.68 2.71 1.60
C ALA A 59 2.02 1.64 2.47
N PHE A 60 1.00 0.92 1.97
CA PHE A 60 0.18 0.01 2.78
C PHE A 60 0.98 -1.06 3.51
N ALA A 61 1.94 -1.70 2.86
CA ALA A 61 2.74 -2.76 3.47
C ALA A 61 3.65 -2.23 4.60
N ASN A 62 4.26 -1.06 4.40
CA ASN A 62 5.08 -0.41 5.41
C ASN A 62 4.22 0.09 6.59
N ALA A 63 3.05 0.67 6.31
CA ALA A 63 2.09 1.11 7.32
C ALA A 63 1.56 -0.07 8.16
N LEU A 64 1.28 -1.22 7.50
CA LEU A 64 0.86 -2.43 8.19
C LEU A 64 1.92 -2.88 9.20
N ASN A 65 3.18 -2.95 8.79
CA ASN A 65 4.28 -3.41 9.67
C ASN A 65 4.58 -2.45 10.82
N LYS A 66 4.42 -1.15 10.61
CA LYS A 66 4.62 -0.13 11.65
C LYS A 66 3.43 0.00 12.60
N GLY A 67 2.44 -0.87 12.50
CA GLY A 67 1.27 -0.83 13.39
C GLY A 67 0.36 0.39 13.19
N SER A 68 0.54 1.14 12.11
CA SER A 68 -0.23 2.37 11.81
C SER A 68 -1.70 2.09 11.48
N HIS A 69 -2.07 0.83 11.28
CA HIS A 69 -3.48 0.46 11.18
C HIS A 69 -4.11 0.51 12.56
N ILE A 70 -5.10 1.39 12.71
CA ILE A 70 -5.88 1.55 13.94
C ILE A 70 -6.50 0.20 14.28
N ARG A 71 -5.94 -0.45 15.29
CA ARG A 71 -6.55 -1.64 15.88
C ARG A 71 -7.51 -1.18 16.94
N VAL A 72 -8.64 -1.83 16.99
CA VAL A 72 -9.56 -1.67 18.11
C VAL A 72 -8.94 -2.44 19.30
N SER A 73 -7.74 -1.99 19.74
CA SER A 73 -6.98 -2.62 20.83
C SER A 73 -7.79 -2.64 22.13
N ILE A 74 -8.65 -1.64 22.34
CA ILE A 74 -9.57 -1.58 23.48
C ILE A 74 -10.53 -2.78 23.45
N LEU A 75 -11.12 -3.10 22.30
CA LEU A 75 -12.02 -4.23 22.17
C LEU A 75 -11.28 -5.58 22.32
N LEU A 76 -10.08 -5.68 21.72
CA LEU A 76 -9.26 -6.89 21.79
C LEU A 76 -8.74 -7.14 23.21
N ASN A 77 -8.46 -6.10 23.99
CA ASN A 77 -8.04 -6.21 25.39
C ASN A 77 -9.19 -6.58 26.33
N ALA A 78 -10.43 -6.34 25.95
CA ALA A 78 -11.62 -6.76 26.69
C ALA A 78 -11.97 -8.25 26.46
N LEU A 79 -11.41 -8.89 25.42
CA LEU A 79 -11.62 -10.30 25.12
C LEU A 79 -10.54 -11.16 25.80
N GLY A 80 -10.95 -12.35 26.31
CA GLY A 80 -10.01 -13.34 26.83
C GLY A 80 -9.03 -13.83 25.73
N GLU A 81 -7.86 -14.32 26.13
CA GLU A 81 -6.75 -14.68 25.23
C GLU A 81 -7.15 -15.58 24.04
N ARG A 82 -8.04 -16.56 24.27
CA ARG A 82 -8.51 -17.45 23.19
C ARG A 82 -9.39 -16.73 22.17
N ALA A 83 -10.31 -15.89 22.63
CA ALA A 83 -11.20 -15.14 21.75
C ALA A 83 -10.41 -14.08 20.95
N ARG A 84 -9.44 -13.46 21.59
CA ARG A 84 -8.52 -12.53 20.95
C ARG A 84 -7.74 -13.20 19.81
N PHE A 85 -7.13 -14.36 20.06
CA PHE A 85 -6.39 -15.10 19.04
C PHE A 85 -7.29 -15.46 17.85
N PHE A 86 -8.51 -15.94 18.09
CA PHE A 86 -9.47 -16.28 17.04
C PHE A 86 -9.84 -15.06 16.18
N MET A 87 -10.10 -13.93 16.82
CA MET A 87 -10.42 -12.68 16.12
C MET A 87 -9.24 -12.16 15.28
N GLU A 88 -8.02 -12.26 15.80
CA GLU A 88 -6.81 -11.86 15.08
C GLU A 88 -6.57 -12.75 13.85
N VAL A 89 -6.69 -14.06 13.98
CA VAL A 89 -6.58 -15.02 12.86
C VAL A 89 -7.66 -14.75 11.83
N TRP A 90 -8.89 -14.48 12.25
CA TRP A 90 -10.01 -14.17 11.37
C TRP A 90 -9.75 -12.88 10.58
N CYS A 91 -9.32 -11.81 11.26
CA CYS A 91 -9.01 -10.53 10.62
C CYS A 91 -7.85 -10.64 9.61
N PHE A 92 -6.74 -11.28 10.00
CA PHE A 92 -5.62 -11.48 9.08
C PHE A 92 -5.96 -12.46 7.95
N GLY A 93 -6.78 -13.47 8.21
CA GLY A 93 -7.24 -14.44 7.21
C GLY A 93 -8.08 -13.76 6.12
N ILE A 94 -9.10 -13.00 6.51
CA ILE A 94 -9.92 -12.23 5.58
C ILE A 94 -9.06 -11.18 4.86
N GLY A 95 -8.24 -10.43 5.59
CA GLY A 95 -7.35 -9.43 5.00
C GLY A 95 -6.43 -10.01 3.93
N THR A 96 -5.84 -11.18 4.20
CA THR A 96 -4.99 -11.88 3.23
C THR A 96 -5.79 -12.34 2.00
N ALA A 97 -6.97 -12.93 2.21
CA ALA A 97 -7.82 -13.38 1.12
C ALA A 97 -8.25 -12.22 0.21
N VAL A 98 -8.68 -11.11 0.80
CA VAL A 98 -9.07 -9.90 0.07
C VAL A 98 -7.88 -9.29 -0.67
N ALA A 99 -6.69 -9.23 -0.06
CA ALA A 99 -5.49 -8.68 -0.69
C ALA A 99 -5.07 -9.51 -1.92
N TRP A 100 -5.07 -10.84 -1.84
CA TRP A 100 -4.77 -11.71 -2.98
C TRP A 100 -5.85 -11.63 -4.06
N TYR A 101 -7.12 -11.57 -3.68
CA TYR A 101 -8.23 -11.37 -4.61
C TYR A 101 -8.07 -10.05 -5.38
N MET A 102 -7.81 -8.96 -4.67
CA MET A 102 -7.59 -7.64 -5.28
C MET A 102 -6.37 -7.64 -6.20
N THR A 103 -5.25 -8.23 -5.78
CA THR A 103 -4.03 -8.37 -6.58
C THR A 103 -4.29 -9.12 -7.89
N TYR A 104 -5.06 -10.22 -7.82
CA TYR A 104 -5.44 -10.99 -9.00
C TYR A 104 -6.23 -10.14 -10.00
N TYR A 105 -7.23 -9.40 -9.54
CA TYR A 105 -8.02 -8.56 -10.45
C TYR A 105 -7.26 -7.36 -11.01
N ILE A 106 -6.36 -6.76 -10.23
CA ILE A 106 -5.45 -5.72 -10.75
C ILE A 106 -4.54 -6.29 -11.84
N TRP A 107 -4.03 -7.49 -11.66
CA TRP A 107 -3.24 -8.19 -12.69
C TRP A 107 -4.05 -8.43 -13.97
N VAL A 108 -5.26 -8.95 -13.85
CA VAL A 108 -6.16 -9.20 -14.97
C VAL A 108 -6.50 -7.90 -15.70
N MET A 109 -6.86 -6.85 -14.95
CA MET A 109 -7.19 -5.52 -15.49
C MET A 109 -6.02 -4.92 -16.26
N ARG A 110 -4.79 -5.03 -15.71
CA ARG A 110 -3.58 -4.60 -16.41
C ARG A 110 -3.33 -5.41 -17.69
N GLY A 111 -3.62 -6.71 -17.67
CA GLY A 111 -3.55 -7.56 -18.86
C GLY A 111 -4.49 -7.12 -19.97
N TYR A 112 -5.69 -6.70 -19.62
CA TYR A 112 -6.64 -6.11 -20.58
C TYR A 112 -6.15 -4.76 -21.10
N ALA A 113 -5.63 -3.89 -20.25
CA ALA A 113 -5.08 -2.60 -20.66
C ALA A 113 -3.95 -2.75 -21.69
N ILE A 114 -3.08 -3.77 -21.52
CA ILE A 114 -2.04 -4.08 -22.50
C ILE A 114 -2.64 -4.63 -23.81
N ARG A 115 -3.60 -5.56 -23.72
CA ARG A 115 -4.16 -6.24 -24.88
C ARG A 115 -4.98 -5.31 -25.77
N PHE A 116 -5.70 -4.37 -25.17
CA PHE A 116 -6.57 -3.41 -25.88
C PHE A 116 -5.89 -2.05 -26.13
N ASN A 117 -4.59 -1.89 -25.78
CA ASN A 117 -3.89 -0.61 -25.84
C ASN A 117 -4.69 0.51 -25.17
N ASP A 118 -5.25 0.21 -23.99
CA ASP A 118 -6.09 1.14 -23.25
C ASP A 118 -5.26 2.34 -22.78
N VAL A 119 -5.78 3.54 -23.08
CA VAL A 119 -5.13 4.81 -22.76
C VAL A 119 -6.03 5.63 -21.84
N SER A 120 -5.41 6.48 -21.05
CA SER A 120 -6.13 7.42 -20.19
C SER A 120 -7.04 8.32 -21.02
N GLN A 121 -8.21 8.63 -20.49
CA GLN A 121 -9.12 9.63 -21.07
C GLN A 121 -8.66 11.07 -20.79
N GLY A 122 -7.52 11.24 -20.12
CA GLY A 122 -6.88 12.52 -19.86
C GLY A 122 -6.30 13.15 -21.12
N GLN A 123 -5.74 14.35 -20.97
CA GLN A 123 -5.22 15.13 -22.09
C GLN A 123 -4.00 14.48 -22.79
N ASP A 124 -3.24 13.65 -22.08
CA ASP A 124 -1.96 13.08 -22.58
C ASP A 124 -2.08 11.64 -23.08
N ALA A 125 -3.27 11.03 -23.11
CA ALA A 125 -3.51 9.66 -23.56
C ALA A 125 -2.46 8.65 -23.03
N THR A 126 -2.10 8.76 -21.73
CA THR A 126 -1.10 7.90 -21.09
C THR A 126 -1.54 6.43 -21.10
N PRO A 127 -0.67 5.48 -21.49
CA PRO A 127 -1.01 4.06 -21.45
C PRO A 127 -1.36 3.60 -20.04
N MET A 128 -2.59 3.10 -19.84
CA MET A 128 -3.10 2.72 -18.51
C MET A 128 -2.29 1.62 -17.82
N HIS A 129 -1.68 0.72 -18.57
CA HIS A 129 -0.85 -0.35 -18.02
C HIS A 129 0.40 0.17 -17.28
N ILE A 130 0.90 1.38 -17.61
CA ILE A 130 2.02 2.02 -16.92
C ILE A 130 1.54 2.58 -15.58
N ALA A 131 0.41 3.30 -15.57
CA ALA A 131 -0.19 3.84 -14.35
C ALA A 131 -0.61 2.74 -13.34
N GLN A 132 -1.02 1.58 -13.84
CA GLN A 132 -1.42 0.42 -13.03
C GLN A 132 -0.24 -0.39 -12.48
N ALA A 133 0.97 -0.27 -13.02
CA ALA A 133 2.11 -1.07 -12.60
C ALA A 133 2.50 -0.85 -11.13
N PRO A 134 2.67 0.36 -10.61
CA PRO A 134 3.00 0.57 -9.19
C PRO A 134 1.87 0.13 -8.25
N ILE A 135 0.62 0.22 -8.68
CA ILE A 135 -0.54 -0.28 -7.93
C ILE A 135 -0.46 -1.80 -7.76
N LEU A 136 -0.14 -2.50 -8.85
CA LEU A 136 0.05 -3.95 -8.82
C LEU A 136 1.22 -4.35 -7.91
N ILE A 137 2.37 -3.68 -8.04
CA ILE A 137 3.54 -3.94 -7.19
C ILE A 137 3.18 -3.73 -5.71
N GLY A 138 2.54 -2.61 -5.38
CA GLY A 138 2.13 -2.30 -4.00
C GLY A 138 1.13 -3.33 -3.45
N SER A 139 0.15 -3.77 -4.26
CA SER A 139 -0.83 -4.78 -3.85
C SER A 139 -0.19 -6.15 -3.60
N VAL A 140 0.78 -6.58 -4.41
CA VAL A 140 1.55 -7.81 -4.20
C VAL A 140 2.34 -7.72 -2.89
N ILE A 141 3.03 -6.61 -2.64
CA ILE A 141 3.81 -6.42 -1.41
C ILE A 141 2.89 -6.45 -0.18
N LEU A 142 1.71 -5.82 -0.27
CA LEU A 142 0.69 -5.87 0.79
C LEU A 142 0.19 -7.30 1.04
N ALA A 143 -0.13 -8.05 -0.02
CA ALA A 143 -0.59 -9.43 0.09
C ALA A 143 0.47 -10.32 0.75
N ILE A 144 1.75 -10.15 0.40
CA ILE A 144 2.88 -10.83 1.04
C ILE A 144 2.98 -10.43 2.52
N ALA A 145 2.86 -9.13 2.85
CA ALA A 145 2.95 -8.65 4.22
C ALA A 145 1.83 -9.20 5.10
N LEU A 146 0.59 -9.27 4.60
CA LEU A 146 -0.53 -9.87 5.33
C LEU A 146 -0.35 -11.38 5.52
N THR A 147 0.14 -12.08 4.50
CA THR A 147 0.44 -13.52 4.58
C THR A 147 1.54 -13.80 5.61
N ASP A 148 2.63 -13.01 5.62
CA ASP A 148 3.73 -13.13 6.59
C ASP A 148 3.23 -12.92 8.03
N ASN A 149 2.39 -11.90 8.25
CA ASN A 149 1.79 -11.65 9.56
C ASN A 149 0.84 -12.77 9.98
N LEU A 150 0.03 -13.32 9.08
CA LEU A 150 -0.87 -14.45 9.35
C LEU A 150 -0.07 -15.70 9.73
N ILE A 151 0.97 -16.06 8.96
CA ILE A 151 1.83 -17.21 9.25
C ILE A 151 2.53 -17.02 10.61
N THR A 152 3.06 -15.82 10.87
CA THR A 152 3.72 -15.52 12.14
C THR A 152 2.75 -15.66 13.32
N LEU A 153 1.52 -15.19 13.18
CA LEU A 153 0.47 -15.33 14.18
C LEU A 153 0.13 -16.80 14.46
N LEU A 154 -0.02 -17.63 13.42
CA LEU A 154 -0.34 -19.05 13.54
C LEU A 154 0.79 -19.86 14.18
N VAL A 155 2.06 -19.52 13.89
CA VAL A 155 3.24 -20.26 14.40
C VAL A 155 3.63 -19.80 15.81
N THR A 156 3.53 -18.50 16.11
CA THR A 156 4.07 -17.92 17.35
C THR A 156 2.98 -17.57 18.37
N GLY A 157 1.71 -17.59 17.97
CA GLY A 157 0.57 -17.17 18.81
C GLY A 157 0.57 -15.67 19.14
N LYS A 158 1.51 -14.90 18.58
CA LYS A 158 1.65 -13.45 18.79
C LYS A 158 1.96 -12.80 17.46
N HIS A 159 1.22 -11.76 17.10
CA HIS A 159 1.54 -10.96 15.91
C HIS A 159 2.64 -9.93 16.24
N ARG A 160 3.42 -9.56 15.22
CA ARG A 160 4.61 -8.72 15.33
C ARG A 160 4.30 -7.25 15.66
N ILE A 161 3.15 -6.78 15.23
CA ILE A 161 2.75 -5.36 15.27
C ILE A 161 2.60 -4.79 16.71
N VAL A 162 2.44 -5.65 17.72
CA VAL A 162 2.32 -5.22 19.14
C VAL A 162 3.68 -4.94 19.78
N ARG A 163 4.78 -5.46 19.24
CA ARG A 163 6.11 -5.29 19.84
C ARG A 163 6.64 -3.86 19.74
N ASP A 164 6.36 -3.17 18.62
CA ASP A 164 6.92 -1.82 18.40
C ASP A 164 6.19 -0.73 19.20
N VAL A 165 4.90 -0.93 19.53
CA VAL A 165 4.11 0.09 20.24
C VAL A 165 4.33 0.05 21.76
N THR A 166 4.61 -1.13 22.32
CA THR A 166 4.89 -1.28 23.76
C THR A 166 6.31 -0.88 24.12
N ASP A 167 7.28 -1.09 23.24
CA ASP A 167 8.68 -0.72 23.47
C ASP A 167 8.90 0.81 23.37
N THR A 168 8.10 1.52 22.56
CA THR A 168 8.17 2.98 22.42
C THR A 168 7.49 3.72 23.59
N GLN A 169 6.67 3.06 24.39
CA GLN A 169 6.03 3.66 25.58
C GLN A 169 6.79 3.34 26.89
N ALA A 170 7.86 2.56 26.83
CA ALA A 170 8.68 2.18 27.97
C ALA A 170 10.00 2.98 28.08
N GLU A 171 10.28 3.89 27.14
CA GLU A 171 11.33 4.91 27.20
C GLU A 171 10.75 6.31 27.49
#